data_74afb0f8bf467c6954f82d80e9a93c52
#
_entry.id   74afb0f8bf467c6954f82d80e9a93c52
#
_cell.length_a   1.000
_cell.length_b   1.000
_cell.length_c   1.000
_cell.angle_alpha   90.00
_cell.angle_beta   90.00
_cell.angle_gamma   90.00
#
_symmetry.space_group_name_H-M   'P 1'
#
loop_
_entity.id
_entity.type
_entity.pdbx_description
1 polymer ?
#
loop_
_entity_poly.entity_id
_entity_poly.type
_entity_poly.pdbx_seq_one_letter_code
_entity_poly.pdbx_strand_id
1 'polypeptide(L)'
;MKKKLLAALLALGLLASLTACGGKQGTQQDAADDGDTGYADSINILVYPDYVSEDVLAAFEQEYGIQVNITYLSYEEDNITRVETGDDFDIINPCQETVHQMLQENLLQKIDKSKIPNLVNLYDEFNTYDYPGEEDYSVPYMCGSMSIIVNKDTCPIEITKWSDLADPALKGQIVSTDIDRRFVATTLAENGFDPNSENQADLDAVFDWLCQFNSNVKVYDNGAPRTSLENGDCSVAFTYTTDYVLVKQEDPDGNYELITLPAGWYSRGEWMLAIPASSTKAEEAELLINYIHDAKNYADNVMKYPFVPVNEACIA
;
A
#
# COMPACT_ATOMS: atom_id res chain seq x y z
N MET A 1 17.75 53.33 28.88
CA MET A 1 16.59 54.14 28.48
C MET A 1 16.15 53.82 27.02
N LYS A 2 16.11 52.54 26.58
CA LYS A 2 15.70 52.15 25.22
C LYS A 2 14.60 51.08 25.17
N LYS A 3 13.91 50.80 26.27
CA LYS A 3 12.82 49.78 26.35
C LYS A 3 11.42 50.34 26.66
N LYS A 4 11.24 51.67 26.64
CA LYS A 4 9.95 52.32 26.93
C LYS A 4 9.34 53.06 25.73
N LEU A 5 9.93 52.98 24.54
CA LEU A 5 9.40 53.64 23.33
C LEU A 5 8.69 52.68 22.35
N LEU A 6 8.66 51.35 22.61
CA LEU A 6 8.00 50.39 21.72
C LEU A 6 6.55 50.05 22.13
N ALA A 7 6.09 50.52 23.29
CA ALA A 7 4.75 50.23 23.80
C ALA A 7 3.69 51.30 23.48
N ALA A 8 4.09 52.41 22.85
CA ALA A 8 3.18 53.54 22.57
C ALA A 8 2.66 53.58 21.11
N LEU A 9 3.12 52.70 20.22
CA LEU A 9 2.73 52.68 18.80
C LEU A 9 1.71 51.60 18.44
N LEU A 10 1.28 50.75 19.38
CA LEU A 10 0.28 49.69 19.18
C LEU A 10 -1.12 50.03 19.71
N ALA A 11 -1.34 51.24 20.25
CA ALA A 11 -2.61 51.65 20.86
C ALA A 11 -3.43 52.65 20.02
N LEU A 12 -3.00 53.02 18.80
CA LEU A 12 -3.68 54.02 17.97
C LEU A 12 -4.31 53.48 16.67
N GLY A 13 -4.38 52.17 16.49
CA GLY A 13 -4.92 51.51 15.29
C GLY A 13 -6.37 51.01 15.36
N LEU A 14 -7.12 51.23 16.46
CA LEU A 14 -8.40 50.56 16.71
C LEU A 14 -9.61 51.48 16.91
N LEU A 15 -9.60 52.70 16.35
CA LEU A 15 -10.73 53.65 16.51
C LEU A 15 -11.04 54.45 15.24
N ALA A 16 -11.15 53.78 14.08
CA ALA A 16 -11.66 54.47 12.88
C ALA A 16 -12.31 53.48 11.90
N SER A 17 -13.46 52.90 12.27
CA SER A 17 -14.37 52.28 11.29
C SER A 17 -15.79 52.09 11.85
N LEU A 18 -16.43 53.22 12.15
CA LEU A 18 -17.89 53.27 12.33
C LEU A 18 -18.34 54.64 11.88
N THR A 19 -18.67 54.79 10.58
CA THR A 19 -19.72 55.65 10.03
C THR A 19 -19.56 55.80 8.52
N ALA A 20 -20.44 55.12 7.77
CA ALA A 20 -21.04 55.70 6.54
C ALA A 20 -22.10 54.70 6.02
N CYS A 21 -23.34 54.89 6.47
CA CYS A 21 -24.53 54.47 5.72
C CYS A 21 -24.71 55.44 4.56
N GLY A 22 -24.86 54.92 3.31
CA GLY A 22 -25.24 55.74 2.16
C GLY A 22 -25.27 54.88 0.89
N GLY A 23 -26.46 54.46 0.48
CA GLY A 23 -26.68 53.48 -0.60
C GLY A 23 -26.26 53.97 -1.98
N LYS A 24 -25.88 53.01 -2.82
CA LYS A 24 -26.13 52.97 -4.27
C LYS A 24 -26.18 51.54 -4.72
N GLN A 25 -27.25 51.18 -5.43
CA GLN A 25 -27.39 49.95 -6.21
C GLN A 25 -26.21 49.77 -7.15
N GLY A 26 -25.66 48.58 -7.17
CA GLY A 26 -24.64 48.17 -8.13
C GLY A 26 -24.42 46.66 -8.03
N THR A 27 -25.02 45.94 -9.01
CA THR A 27 -24.67 44.59 -9.48
C THR A 27 -24.27 43.55 -8.44
N GLN A 28 -25.16 42.64 -8.20
CA GLN A 28 -24.89 41.31 -7.65
C GLN A 28 -23.79 40.67 -8.48
N GLN A 29 -22.60 40.63 -7.94
CA GLN A 29 -21.57 39.71 -8.35
C GLN A 29 -21.93 38.44 -7.60
N ASP A 30 -22.31 37.41 -8.35
CA ASP A 30 -22.53 36.06 -7.82
C ASP A 30 -21.31 35.71 -6.97
N ALA A 31 -21.49 35.66 -5.66
CA ALA A 31 -20.59 34.94 -4.79
C ALA A 31 -20.61 33.52 -5.31
N ALA A 32 -19.47 32.99 -5.72
CA ALA A 32 -19.31 31.57 -5.89
C ALA A 32 -19.89 30.94 -4.63
N ASP A 33 -20.87 30.09 -4.79
CA ASP A 33 -21.35 29.16 -3.82
C ASP A 33 -20.12 28.38 -3.36
N ASP A 34 -19.61 28.66 -2.18
CA ASP A 34 -18.71 27.76 -1.48
C ASP A 34 -19.60 26.55 -1.16
N GLY A 35 -19.65 25.65 -2.11
CA GLY A 35 -20.48 24.46 -2.02
C GLY A 35 -20.03 23.66 -0.82
N ASP A 36 -20.79 23.79 0.28
CA ASP A 36 -20.81 22.83 1.36
C ASP A 36 -21.17 21.47 0.71
N THR A 37 -20.16 20.67 0.38
CA THR A 37 -20.34 19.34 -0.23
C THR A 37 -20.97 18.37 0.75
N GLY A 38 -21.08 18.72 2.03
CA GLY A 38 -21.56 17.86 3.12
C GLY A 38 -20.53 16.82 3.55
N TYR A 39 -19.36 16.80 2.91
CA TYR A 39 -18.26 15.90 3.25
C TYR A 39 -17.27 16.56 4.21
N ALA A 40 -16.45 15.74 4.90
CA ALA A 40 -15.32 16.23 5.69
C ALA A 40 -14.26 16.90 4.82
N ASP A 41 -13.52 17.85 5.39
CA ASP A 41 -12.45 18.56 4.66
C ASP A 41 -11.29 17.65 4.26
N SER A 42 -11.06 16.55 4.99
CA SER A 42 -9.96 15.63 4.74
C SER A 42 -10.21 14.24 5.28
N ILE A 43 -9.51 13.25 4.69
CA ILE A 43 -9.40 11.87 5.16
C ILE A 43 -7.93 11.47 5.29
N ASN A 44 -7.66 10.52 6.19
CA ASN A 44 -6.32 10.00 6.47
C ASN A 44 -6.23 8.55 6.01
N ILE A 45 -5.26 8.22 5.17
CA ILE A 45 -5.06 6.87 4.69
C ILE A 45 -3.71 6.29 5.12
N LEU A 46 -3.69 5.01 5.44
CA LEU A 46 -2.50 4.24 5.79
C LEU A 46 -2.28 3.16 4.73
N VAL A 47 -1.26 3.32 3.90
CA VAL A 47 -0.99 2.46 2.75
C VAL A 47 0.51 2.22 2.59
N TYR A 48 0.89 1.17 1.86
CA TYR A 48 2.30 0.99 1.50
C TYR A 48 2.76 2.02 0.46
N PRO A 49 4.08 2.35 0.43
CA PRO A 49 4.66 3.08 -0.70
C PRO A 49 4.36 2.37 -2.02
N ASP A 50 4.19 3.14 -3.08
CA ASP A 50 3.95 2.63 -4.44
C ASP A 50 2.66 1.79 -4.61
N TYR A 51 1.68 1.93 -3.69
CA TYR A 51 0.40 1.21 -3.77
C TYR A 51 -0.74 2.08 -4.29
N VAL A 52 -0.74 3.38 -4.02
CA VAL A 52 -1.77 4.32 -4.50
C VAL A 52 -1.09 5.50 -5.19
N SER A 53 -1.51 5.81 -6.41
CA SER A 53 -0.98 6.91 -7.20
C SER A 53 -1.40 8.26 -6.61
N GLU A 54 -0.43 9.12 -6.29
CA GLU A 54 -0.70 10.48 -5.83
C GLU A 54 -1.45 11.29 -6.90
N ASP A 55 -1.29 10.98 -8.19
CA ASP A 55 -2.02 11.66 -9.27
C ASP A 55 -3.52 11.30 -9.23
N VAL A 56 -3.86 10.03 -8.91
CA VAL A 56 -5.25 9.58 -8.72
C VAL A 56 -5.85 10.25 -7.49
N LEU A 57 -5.09 10.33 -6.38
CA LEU A 57 -5.56 11.02 -5.17
C LEU A 57 -5.72 12.52 -5.39
N ALA A 58 -4.79 13.19 -6.07
CA ALA A 58 -4.91 14.61 -6.40
C ALA A 58 -6.11 14.91 -7.30
N ALA A 59 -6.46 13.99 -8.22
CA ALA A 59 -7.66 14.12 -9.03
C ALA A 59 -8.94 13.94 -8.19
N PHE A 60 -8.95 13.04 -7.22
CA PHE A 60 -10.04 12.92 -6.25
C PHE A 60 -10.21 14.18 -5.42
N GLU A 61 -9.10 14.74 -4.88
CA GLU A 61 -9.13 15.99 -4.12
C GLU A 61 -9.72 17.15 -4.94
N GLN A 62 -9.34 17.22 -6.22
CA GLN A 62 -9.87 18.25 -7.12
C GLN A 62 -11.37 18.09 -7.40
N GLU A 63 -11.84 16.85 -7.52
CA GLU A 63 -13.23 16.55 -7.87
C GLU A 63 -14.18 16.73 -6.68
N TYR A 64 -13.78 16.28 -5.49
CA TYR A 64 -14.65 16.23 -4.31
C TYR A 64 -14.35 17.28 -3.26
N GLY A 65 -13.20 17.98 -3.34
CA GLY A 65 -12.77 18.95 -2.35
C GLY A 65 -12.29 18.36 -1.02
N ILE A 66 -12.08 17.04 -0.96
CA ILE A 66 -11.65 16.30 0.22
C ILE A 66 -10.14 16.08 0.12
N GLN A 67 -9.35 16.64 1.05
CA GLN A 67 -7.90 16.40 1.08
C GLN A 67 -7.58 14.97 1.54
N VAL A 68 -6.62 14.32 0.90
CA VAL A 68 -6.15 12.97 1.27
C VAL A 68 -4.77 13.04 1.92
N ASN A 69 -4.69 12.74 3.20
CA ASN A 69 -3.44 12.69 3.94
C ASN A 69 -2.89 11.27 3.95
N ILE A 70 -1.71 11.07 3.35
CA ILE A 70 -1.10 9.75 3.23
C ILE A 70 -0.12 9.52 4.37
N THR A 71 -0.21 8.36 5.00
CA THR A 71 0.82 7.80 5.88
C THR A 71 1.27 6.47 5.31
N TYR A 72 2.59 6.26 5.26
CA TYR A 72 3.13 5.03 4.70
C TYR A 72 3.37 3.97 5.76
N LEU A 73 2.99 2.72 5.43
CA LEU A 73 3.31 1.51 6.16
C LEU A 73 4.74 1.08 5.90
N SER A 74 5.36 0.45 6.89
CA SER A 74 6.63 -0.26 6.72
C SER A 74 6.45 -1.76 6.95
N TYR A 75 5.54 -2.13 7.86
CA TYR A 75 5.25 -3.52 8.23
C TYR A 75 3.75 -3.76 8.26
N GLU A 76 3.33 -5.00 7.98
CA GLU A 76 1.92 -5.38 7.97
C GLU A 76 1.27 -5.20 9.34
N GLU A 77 2.01 -5.48 10.41
CA GLU A 77 1.58 -5.34 11.80
C GLU A 77 1.27 -3.89 12.20
N ASP A 78 1.78 -2.92 11.44
CA ASP A 78 1.47 -1.51 11.68
C ASP A 78 -0.02 -1.21 11.47
N ASN A 79 -0.72 -1.95 10.58
CA ASN A 79 -2.17 -1.83 10.41
C ASN A 79 -2.91 -2.06 11.73
N ILE A 80 -2.52 -3.07 12.49
CA ILE A 80 -3.12 -3.40 13.78
C ILE A 80 -2.67 -2.40 14.85
N THR A 81 -1.35 -2.32 15.05
CA THR A 81 -0.76 -1.58 16.17
C THR A 81 -1.16 -0.11 16.17
N ARG A 82 -1.20 0.53 14.99
CA ARG A 82 -1.52 1.95 14.89
C ARG A 82 -3.01 2.22 15.08
N VAL A 83 -3.89 1.32 14.60
CA VAL A 83 -5.32 1.43 14.85
C VAL A 83 -5.64 1.19 16.33
N GLU A 84 -5.00 0.20 16.98
CA GLU A 84 -5.16 -0.07 18.41
C GLU A 84 -4.68 1.08 19.30
N THR A 85 -3.60 1.74 18.92
CA THR A 85 -3.06 2.89 19.66
C THR A 85 -3.85 4.17 19.45
N GLY A 86 -4.83 4.16 18.54
CA GLY A 86 -5.77 5.25 18.34
C GLY A 86 -5.30 6.31 17.34
N ASP A 87 -4.42 5.94 16.41
CA ASP A 87 -4.08 6.79 15.28
C ASP A 87 -5.35 7.03 14.42
N ASP A 88 -5.51 8.26 13.94
CA ASP A 88 -6.68 8.70 13.19
C ASP A 88 -6.54 8.34 11.71
N PHE A 89 -6.95 7.12 11.33
CA PHE A 89 -7.05 6.70 9.94
C PHE A 89 -8.48 6.43 9.55
N ASP A 90 -8.81 6.75 8.29
CA ASP A 90 -10.12 6.55 7.68
C ASP A 90 -10.10 5.36 6.70
N ILE A 91 -8.96 5.11 6.06
CA ILE A 91 -8.71 3.93 5.23
C ILE A 91 -7.36 3.33 5.60
N ILE A 92 -7.30 2.01 5.70
CA ILE A 92 -6.08 1.22 5.87
C ILE A 92 -5.98 0.17 4.78
N ASN A 93 -4.75 -0.35 4.54
CA ASN A 93 -4.48 -1.30 3.48
C ASN A 93 -3.85 -2.59 4.01
N PRO A 94 -4.59 -3.40 4.78
CA PRO A 94 -4.13 -4.68 5.31
C PRO A 94 -4.17 -5.79 4.25
N CYS A 95 -3.35 -6.82 4.44
CA CYS A 95 -3.57 -8.09 3.76
C CYS A 95 -4.76 -8.85 4.38
N GLN A 96 -5.24 -9.88 3.69
CA GLN A 96 -6.46 -10.59 4.07
C GLN A 96 -6.35 -11.25 5.46
N GLU A 97 -5.19 -11.83 5.79
CA GLU A 97 -4.95 -12.43 7.12
C GLU A 97 -5.01 -11.37 8.25
N THR A 98 -4.51 -10.17 7.96
CA THR A 98 -4.57 -9.04 8.90
C THR A 98 -6.00 -8.54 9.08
N VAL A 99 -6.81 -8.50 8.01
CA VAL A 99 -8.25 -8.21 8.11
C VAL A 99 -8.92 -9.18 9.07
N HIS A 100 -8.63 -10.49 8.93
CA HIS A 100 -9.19 -11.50 9.83
C HIS A 100 -8.84 -11.25 11.30
N GLN A 101 -7.58 -10.98 11.59
CA GLN A 101 -7.14 -10.68 12.94
C GLN A 101 -7.83 -9.41 13.48
N MET A 102 -7.87 -8.34 12.70
CA MET A 102 -8.50 -7.08 13.09
C MET A 102 -10.01 -7.23 13.36
N LEU A 103 -10.69 -8.14 12.65
CA LEU A 103 -12.09 -8.46 12.91
C LEU A 103 -12.28 -9.14 14.27
N GLN A 104 -11.40 -10.06 14.65
CA GLN A 104 -11.46 -10.71 15.97
C GLN A 104 -11.29 -9.71 17.12
N GLU A 105 -10.55 -8.63 16.88
CA GLU A 105 -10.27 -7.57 17.85
C GLU A 105 -11.27 -6.39 17.76
N ASN A 106 -12.24 -6.46 16.85
CA ASN A 106 -13.26 -5.42 16.59
C ASN A 106 -12.64 -4.07 16.18
N LEU A 107 -11.56 -4.09 15.43
CA LEU A 107 -10.84 -2.90 14.96
C LEU A 107 -11.37 -2.33 13.65
N LEU A 108 -12.28 -3.02 12.97
CA LEU A 108 -12.86 -2.61 11.69
C LEU A 108 -14.36 -2.32 11.83
N GLN A 109 -14.87 -1.42 11.00
CA GLN A 109 -16.30 -1.20 10.82
C GLN A 109 -16.79 -1.74 9.47
N LYS A 110 -18.09 -1.97 9.35
CA LYS A 110 -18.72 -2.43 8.11
C LYS A 110 -18.65 -1.37 7.03
N ILE A 111 -18.45 -1.81 5.82
CA ILE A 111 -18.45 -1.00 4.60
C ILE A 111 -19.83 -1.13 3.93
N ASP A 112 -20.47 -0.03 3.63
CA ASP A 112 -21.69 -0.03 2.81
C ASP A 112 -21.36 -0.16 1.33
N LYS A 113 -21.26 -1.40 0.85
CA LYS A 113 -20.92 -1.70 -0.54
C LYS A 113 -21.92 -1.13 -1.55
N SER A 114 -23.12 -0.72 -1.14
CA SER A 114 -24.05 -0.04 -2.04
C SER A 114 -23.57 1.36 -2.47
N LYS A 115 -22.66 1.95 -1.69
CA LYS A 115 -21.99 3.22 -1.99
C LYS A 115 -20.73 3.06 -2.85
N ILE A 116 -20.35 1.81 -3.16
CA ILE A 116 -19.16 1.47 -3.95
C ILE A 116 -19.59 0.69 -5.22
N PRO A 117 -20.38 1.30 -6.12
CA PRO A 117 -20.89 0.60 -7.32
C PRO A 117 -19.78 0.07 -8.25
N ASN A 118 -18.57 0.66 -8.22
CA ASN A 118 -17.44 0.20 -9.03
C ASN A 118 -16.88 -1.17 -8.61
N LEU A 119 -17.34 -1.77 -7.50
CA LEU A 119 -17.01 -3.17 -7.17
C LEU A 119 -17.53 -4.18 -8.20
N VAL A 120 -18.48 -3.79 -9.05
CA VAL A 120 -18.90 -4.61 -10.20
C VAL A 120 -17.76 -4.87 -11.18
N ASN A 121 -16.70 -4.06 -11.14
CA ASN A 121 -15.52 -4.19 -11.99
C ASN A 121 -14.51 -5.23 -11.47
N LEU A 122 -14.70 -5.82 -10.30
CA LEU A 122 -13.81 -6.85 -9.77
C LEU A 122 -13.98 -8.16 -10.54
N TYR A 123 -12.85 -8.85 -10.82
CA TYR A 123 -12.91 -10.23 -11.27
C TYR A 123 -13.58 -11.11 -10.21
N ASP A 124 -14.40 -12.06 -10.64
CA ASP A 124 -15.08 -13.01 -9.75
C ASP A 124 -14.09 -13.77 -8.86
N GLU A 125 -12.90 -14.11 -9.39
CA GLU A 125 -11.86 -14.85 -8.66
C GLU A 125 -11.19 -14.04 -7.55
N PHE A 126 -11.24 -12.71 -7.61
CA PHE A 126 -10.73 -11.82 -6.56
C PHE A 126 -11.82 -11.30 -5.63
N ASN A 127 -13.08 -11.51 -5.95
CA ASN A 127 -14.20 -11.19 -5.06
C ASN A 127 -14.52 -12.38 -4.13
N THR A 128 -13.47 -12.98 -3.59
CA THR A 128 -13.54 -14.12 -2.66
C THR A 128 -12.82 -13.76 -1.37
N TYR A 129 -13.24 -14.36 -0.27
CA TYR A 129 -12.71 -14.08 1.06
C TYR A 129 -12.39 -15.41 1.74
N ASP A 130 -11.20 -15.52 2.34
CA ASP A 130 -10.75 -16.77 2.95
C ASP A 130 -11.47 -17.06 4.27
N TYR A 131 -11.96 -16.02 4.94
CA TYR A 131 -12.63 -16.15 6.23
C TYR A 131 -14.05 -15.58 6.18
N PRO A 132 -15.03 -16.31 6.74
CA PRO A 132 -16.42 -15.87 6.73
C PRO A 132 -16.62 -14.52 7.46
N GLY A 133 -17.33 -13.61 6.82
CA GLY A 133 -17.70 -12.30 7.38
C GLY A 133 -16.77 -11.16 6.99
N GLU A 134 -15.62 -11.44 6.38
CA GLU A 134 -14.68 -10.41 5.90
C GLU A 134 -15.27 -9.58 4.77
N GLU A 135 -16.16 -10.19 3.99
CA GLU A 135 -16.83 -9.53 2.87
C GLU A 135 -17.60 -8.27 3.26
N ASP A 136 -18.01 -8.14 4.52
CA ASP A 136 -18.71 -6.94 5.02
C ASP A 136 -17.74 -5.81 5.43
N TYR A 137 -16.45 -6.07 5.60
CA TYR A 137 -15.50 -5.15 6.26
C TYR A 137 -14.31 -4.74 5.41
N SER A 138 -14.12 -5.38 4.28
CA SER A 138 -13.00 -5.09 3.40
C SER A 138 -13.38 -5.17 1.92
N VAL A 139 -12.55 -4.56 1.09
CA VAL A 139 -12.69 -4.54 -0.37
C VAL A 139 -11.37 -4.98 -0.98
N PRO A 140 -11.35 -6.00 -1.88
CA PRO A 140 -10.15 -6.35 -2.63
C PRO A 140 -9.61 -5.15 -3.40
N TYR A 141 -8.30 -4.91 -3.29
CA TYR A 141 -7.69 -3.76 -3.93
C TYR A 141 -6.61 -4.15 -4.94
N MET A 142 -5.69 -5.00 -4.55
CA MET A 142 -4.59 -5.42 -5.42
C MET A 142 -4.09 -6.81 -5.01
N CYS A 143 -3.42 -7.46 -5.94
CA CYS A 143 -2.78 -8.74 -5.71
C CYS A 143 -1.31 -8.68 -6.12
N GLY A 144 -0.48 -9.45 -5.44
CA GLY A 144 0.94 -9.60 -5.79
C GLY A 144 1.42 -11.02 -5.58
N SER A 145 2.48 -11.40 -6.26
CA SER A 145 3.17 -12.66 -6.04
C SER A 145 4.64 -12.42 -5.75
N MET A 146 5.22 -13.25 -4.89
CA MET A 146 6.66 -13.23 -4.64
C MET A 146 7.42 -13.84 -5.80
N SER A 147 8.60 -13.29 -6.06
CA SER A 147 9.49 -13.73 -7.13
C SER A 147 10.96 -13.51 -6.76
N ILE A 148 11.85 -14.04 -7.57
CA ILE A 148 13.27 -13.74 -7.49
C ILE A 148 13.62 -12.87 -8.71
N ILE A 149 14.26 -11.74 -8.48
CA ILE A 149 14.76 -10.85 -9.52
C ILE A 149 16.28 -10.95 -9.50
N VAL A 150 16.89 -11.24 -10.65
CA VAL A 150 18.34 -11.42 -10.78
C VAL A 150 18.91 -10.42 -11.77
N ASN A 151 19.90 -9.65 -11.34
CA ASN A 151 20.76 -8.91 -12.26
C ASN A 151 21.81 -9.86 -12.83
N LYS A 152 21.63 -10.30 -14.08
CA LYS A 152 22.48 -11.31 -14.74
C LYS A 152 23.91 -10.84 -14.99
N ASP A 153 24.15 -9.53 -15.03
CA ASP A 153 25.48 -8.98 -15.29
C ASP A 153 26.37 -9.00 -14.04
N THR A 154 25.75 -9.00 -12.86
CA THR A 154 26.48 -8.93 -11.58
C THR A 154 26.33 -10.17 -10.71
N CYS A 155 25.35 -11.03 -10.97
CA CYS A 155 25.13 -12.24 -10.20
C CYS A 155 26.25 -13.25 -10.42
N PRO A 156 26.91 -13.74 -9.36
CA PRO A 156 28.09 -14.61 -9.49
C PRO A 156 27.79 -16.04 -9.97
N ILE A 157 26.51 -16.45 -9.92
CA ILE A 157 26.04 -17.78 -10.33
C ILE A 157 24.78 -17.68 -11.18
N GLU A 158 24.44 -18.73 -11.89
CA GLU A 158 23.13 -18.88 -12.51
C GLU A 158 22.09 -19.29 -11.44
N ILE A 159 20.99 -18.55 -11.38
CA ILE A 159 19.86 -18.84 -10.49
C ILE A 159 18.68 -19.28 -11.37
N THR A 160 18.09 -20.44 -11.07
CA THR A 160 16.99 -21.02 -11.83
C THR A 160 15.80 -21.38 -10.95
N LYS A 161 16.01 -21.46 -9.64
CA LYS A 161 15.01 -21.89 -8.66
C LYS A 161 15.31 -21.34 -7.26
N TRP A 162 14.36 -21.48 -6.38
CA TRP A 162 14.44 -21.04 -4.98
C TRP A 162 15.67 -21.61 -4.24
N SER A 163 15.91 -22.91 -4.38
CA SER A 163 17.01 -23.58 -3.65
C SER A 163 18.41 -23.04 -4.00
N ASP A 164 18.59 -22.40 -5.15
CA ASP A 164 19.87 -21.82 -5.55
C ASP A 164 20.27 -20.61 -4.69
N LEU A 165 19.28 -19.96 -4.01
CA LEU A 165 19.53 -18.83 -3.13
C LEU A 165 20.36 -19.15 -1.87
N ALA A 166 20.49 -20.42 -1.54
CA ALA A 166 21.36 -20.88 -0.44
C ALA A 166 22.82 -21.09 -0.88
N ASP A 167 23.20 -20.87 -2.16
CA ASP A 167 24.58 -21.03 -2.58
C ASP A 167 25.49 -20.00 -1.87
N PRO A 168 26.60 -20.44 -1.23
CA PRO A 168 27.53 -19.56 -0.51
C PRO A 168 28.15 -18.45 -1.37
N ALA A 169 28.19 -18.61 -2.71
CA ALA A 169 28.67 -17.58 -3.62
C ALA A 169 27.79 -16.32 -3.60
N LEU A 170 26.54 -16.43 -3.13
CA LEU A 170 25.60 -15.31 -2.98
C LEU A 170 25.75 -14.54 -1.67
N LYS A 171 26.77 -14.81 -0.87
CA LYS A 171 26.96 -14.15 0.42
C LYS A 171 27.02 -12.62 0.26
N GLY A 172 26.03 -11.93 0.88
CA GLY A 172 25.91 -10.48 0.81
C GLY A 172 25.46 -9.95 -0.56
N GLN A 173 24.86 -10.80 -1.40
CA GLN A 173 24.35 -10.47 -2.73
C GLN A 173 22.82 -10.40 -2.79
N ILE A 174 22.13 -10.74 -1.72
CA ILE A 174 20.68 -10.81 -1.69
C ILE A 174 20.11 -9.64 -0.89
N VAL A 175 19.14 -8.93 -1.46
CA VAL A 175 18.14 -8.13 -0.74
C VAL A 175 16.84 -8.93 -0.67
N SER A 176 16.16 -8.87 0.45
CA SER A 176 14.92 -9.62 0.65
C SER A 176 13.90 -8.80 1.42
N THR A 177 12.61 -9.02 1.16
CA THR A 177 11.57 -8.63 2.10
C THR A 177 11.75 -9.41 3.40
N ASP A 178 11.34 -8.83 4.53
CA ASP A 178 11.42 -9.45 5.86
C ASP A 178 10.05 -10.07 6.21
N ILE A 179 9.78 -11.22 5.61
CA ILE A 179 8.51 -11.93 5.80
C ILE A 179 8.80 -13.41 6.07
N ASP A 180 9.10 -13.73 7.31
CA ASP A 180 9.53 -15.05 7.79
C ASP A 180 8.63 -16.20 7.30
N ARG A 181 7.32 -16.04 7.41
CA ARG A 181 6.35 -17.04 6.98
C ARG A 181 6.53 -17.42 5.50
N ARG A 182 6.85 -16.44 4.64
CA ARG A 182 7.01 -16.68 3.20
C ARG A 182 8.26 -17.49 2.89
N PHE A 183 9.35 -17.24 3.62
CA PHE A 183 10.58 -18.04 3.46
C PHE A 183 10.33 -19.50 3.84
N VAL A 184 9.72 -19.72 5.00
CA VAL A 184 9.41 -21.06 5.50
C VAL A 184 8.46 -21.78 4.53
N ALA A 185 7.35 -21.14 4.16
CA ALA A 185 6.35 -21.72 3.26
C ALA A 185 6.94 -22.04 1.87
N THR A 186 7.73 -21.14 1.28
CA THR A 186 8.41 -21.40 -0.01
C THR A 186 9.35 -22.57 0.09
N THR A 187 10.15 -22.62 1.15
CA THR A 187 11.14 -23.69 1.33
C THR A 187 10.47 -25.04 1.57
N LEU A 188 9.39 -25.07 2.35
CA LEU A 188 8.58 -26.28 2.53
C LEU A 188 8.02 -26.77 1.19
N ALA A 189 7.38 -25.89 0.42
CA ALA A 189 6.79 -26.22 -0.88
C ALA A 189 7.83 -26.74 -1.88
N GLU A 190 9.01 -26.12 -1.96
CA GLU A 190 10.11 -26.55 -2.83
C GLU A 190 10.60 -27.96 -2.47
N ASN A 191 10.52 -28.33 -1.20
CA ASN A 191 10.89 -29.67 -0.71
C ASN A 191 9.73 -30.66 -0.72
N GLY A 192 8.58 -30.31 -1.27
CA GLY A 192 7.41 -31.18 -1.42
C GLY A 192 6.57 -31.36 -0.14
N PHE A 193 6.77 -30.50 0.85
CA PHE A 193 5.94 -30.43 2.05
C PHE A 193 4.74 -29.49 1.86
N ASP A 194 3.77 -29.57 2.76
CA ASP A 194 2.70 -28.59 2.85
C ASP A 194 3.31 -27.22 3.24
N PRO A 195 3.08 -26.14 2.47
CA PRO A 195 3.57 -24.80 2.79
C PRO A 195 3.12 -24.29 4.17
N ASN A 196 2.01 -24.82 4.68
CA ASN A 196 1.46 -24.48 6.00
C ASN A 196 1.77 -25.56 7.05
N SER A 197 2.73 -26.45 6.80
CA SER A 197 3.05 -27.52 7.76
C SER A 197 3.53 -26.93 9.09
N GLU A 198 2.89 -27.36 10.17
CA GLU A 198 3.32 -27.16 11.56
C GLU A 198 4.07 -28.36 12.14
N ASN A 199 4.35 -29.36 11.30
CA ASN A 199 5.05 -30.56 11.72
C ASN A 199 6.53 -30.24 11.94
N GLN A 200 7.03 -30.50 13.15
CA GLN A 200 8.40 -30.22 13.54
C GLN A 200 9.43 -30.90 12.61
N ALA A 201 9.15 -32.10 12.13
CA ALA A 201 10.08 -32.83 11.25
C ALA A 201 10.21 -32.19 9.87
N ASP A 202 9.14 -31.57 9.34
CA ASP A 202 9.15 -30.85 8.07
C ASP A 202 9.92 -29.54 8.23
N LEU A 203 9.71 -28.84 9.35
CA LEU A 203 10.42 -27.60 9.69
C LEU A 203 11.91 -27.85 9.90
N ASP A 204 12.28 -28.91 10.61
CA ASP A 204 13.69 -29.33 10.81
C ASP A 204 14.37 -29.65 9.46
N ALA A 205 13.64 -30.26 8.52
CA ALA A 205 14.17 -30.62 7.20
C ALA A 205 14.58 -29.40 6.35
N VAL A 206 13.95 -28.25 6.56
CA VAL A 206 14.22 -27.01 5.79
C VAL A 206 15.09 -26.02 6.54
N PHE A 207 15.33 -26.23 7.83
CA PHE A 207 16.00 -25.27 8.71
C PHE A 207 17.43 -24.92 8.27
N ASP A 208 18.23 -25.90 7.90
CA ASP A 208 19.63 -25.67 7.48
C ASP A 208 19.69 -24.81 6.22
N TRP A 209 18.76 -25.03 5.28
CA TRP A 209 18.67 -24.22 4.07
C TRP A 209 18.29 -22.76 4.40
N LEU A 210 17.31 -22.56 5.28
CA LEU A 210 16.89 -21.23 5.73
C LEU A 210 18.05 -20.47 6.41
N CYS A 211 18.84 -21.16 7.24
CA CYS A 211 20.03 -20.58 7.86
C CYS A 211 21.07 -20.17 6.81
N GLN A 212 21.27 -20.98 5.79
CA GLN A 212 22.23 -20.66 4.71
C GLN A 212 21.72 -19.49 3.85
N PHE A 213 20.44 -19.49 3.47
CA PHE A 213 19.82 -18.37 2.78
C PHE A 213 19.99 -17.07 3.58
N ASN A 214 19.63 -17.08 4.87
CA ASN A 214 19.78 -15.92 5.75
C ASN A 214 21.21 -15.38 5.80
N SER A 215 22.20 -16.28 5.74
CA SER A 215 23.61 -15.89 5.72
C SER A 215 24.04 -15.17 4.43
N ASN A 216 23.29 -15.33 3.34
CA ASN A 216 23.52 -14.71 2.03
C ASN A 216 22.81 -13.35 1.92
N VAL A 217 21.79 -13.09 2.74
CA VAL A 217 21.06 -11.83 2.75
C VAL A 217 21.96 -10.70 3.26
N LYS A 218 22.08 -9.63 2.49
CA LYS A 218 22.79 -8.40 2.87
C LYS A 218 21.91 -7.47 3.67
N VAL A 219 20.64 -7.36 3.26
CA VAL A 219 19.68 -6.45 3.87
C VAL A 219 18.26 -6.99 3.71
N TYR A 220 17.46 -6.81 4.75
CA TYR A 220 16.01 -6.96 4.69
C TYR A 220 15.38 -5.59 4.52
N ASP A 221 14.54 -5.42 3.50
CA ASP A 221 13.87 -4.17 3.14
C ASP A 221 12.47 -4.47 2.62
N ASN A 222 11.44 -3.99 3.34
CA ASN A 222 10.03 -4.15 2.93
C ASN A 222 9.51 -2.95 2.14
N GLY A 223 10.21 -1.82 2.19
CA GLY A 223 9.75 -0.59 1.56
C GLY A 223 10.10 -0.47 0.09
N ALA A 224 11.37 -0.73 -0.26
CA ALA A 224 11.87 -0.58 -1.61
C ALA A 224 13.05 -1.52 -1.92
N PRO A 225 12.86 -2.85 -1.83
CA PRO A 225 13.95 -3.82 -1.99
C PRO A 225 14.64 -3.72 -3.35
N ARG A 226 13.90 -3.33 -4.42
CA ARG A 226 14.46 -3.11 -5.75
C ARG A 226 15.61 -2.08 -5.80
N THR A 227 15.60 -1.10 -4.89
CA THR A 227 16.61 -0.04 -4.85
C THR A 227 18.03 -0.60 -4.68
N SER A 228 18.17 -1.72 -3.96
CA SER A 228 19.45 -2.41 -3.81
C SER A 228 19.95 -3.04 -5.11
N LEU A 229 19.05 -3.49 -6.00
CA LEU A 229 19.40 -3.94 -7.36
C LEU A 229 19.80 -2.78 -8.26
N GLU A 230 18.98 -1.72 -8.27
CA GLU A 230 19.16 -0.51 -9.08
C GLU A 230 20.48 0.18 -8.78
N ASN A 231 20.86 0.24 -7.52
CA ASN A 231 22.15 0.83 -7.07
C ASN A 231 23.34 -0.11 -7.25
N GLY A 232 23.14 -1.38 -7.62
CA GLY A 232 24.19 -2.40 -7.71
C GLY A 232 24.73 -2.87 -6.35
N ASP A 233 23.99 -2.65 -5.29
CA ASP A 233 24.34 -3.08 -3.93
C ASP A 233 24.14 -4.58 -3.71
N CYS A 234 23.16 -5.16 -4.41
CA CYS A 234 22.84 -6.57 -4.46
C CYS A 234 22.66 -7.03 -5.91
N SER A 235 22.87 -8.31 -6.17
CA SER A 235 22.66 -8.91 -7.49
C SER A 235 21.34 -9.68 -7.58
N VAL A 236 20.70 -9.95 -6.46
CA VAL A 236 19.49 -10.75 -6.34
C VAL A 236 18.52 -10.06 -5.37
N ALA A 237 17.25 -10.00 -5.75
CA ALA A 237 16.17 -9.62 -4.84
C ALA A 237 15.14 -10.73 -4.73
N PHE A 238 14.75 -11.06 -3.51
CA PHE A 238 13.51 -11.80 -3.23
C PHE A 238 12.44 -10.82 -2.79
N THR A 239 11.49 -10.57 -3.69
CA THR A 239 10.50 -9.51 -3.54
C THR A 239 9.28 -9.78 -4.42
N TYR A 240 8.38 -8.82 -4.51
CA TYR A 240 7.19 -8.92 -5.35
C TYR A 240 7.51 -8.79 -6.85
N THR A 241 6.70 -9.47 -7.67
CA THR A 241 6.79 -9.40 -9.14
C THR A 241 6.68 -7.96 -9.66
N THR A 242 5.96 -7.09 -8.95
CA THR A 242 5.84 -5.65 -9.23
C THR A 242 7.20 -4.97 -9.33
N ASP A 243 8.13 -5.29 -8.43
CA ASP A 243 9.48 -4.70 -8.43
C ASP A 243 10.26 -5.01 -9.70
N TYR A 244 10.03 -6.17 -10.33
CA TYR A 244 10.64 -6.47 -11.63
C TYR A 244 10.20 -5.51 -12.73
N VAL A 245 8.90 -5.20 -12.76
CA VAL A 245 8.36 -4.26 -13.75
C VAL A 245 8.92 -2.87 -13.50
N LEU A 246 9.00 -2.42 -12.25
CA LEU A 246 9.55 -1.12 -11.88
C LEU A 246 11.03 -1.00 -12.23
N VAL A 247 11.84 -2.01 -11.89
CA VAL A 247 13.28 -2.07 -12.28
C VAL A 247 13.42 -1.98 -13.79
N LYS A 248 12.59 -2.68 -14.57
CA LYS A 248 12.62 -2.64 -16.04
C LYS A 248 12.12 -1.33 -16.63
N GLN A 249 11.29 -0.57 -15.91
CA GLN A 249 10.88 0.78 -16.32
C GLN A 249 12.02 1.79 -16.10
N GLU A 250 12.77 1.68 -15.00
CA GLU A 250 13.92 2.55 -14.69
C GLU A 250 15.14 2.22 -15.54
N ASP A 251 15.41 0.94 -15.79
CA ASP A 251 16.52 0.46 -16.63
C ASP A 251 16.02 -0.54 -17.68
N PRO A 252 15.44 -0.06 -18.80
CA PRO A 252 14.87 -0.91 -19.86
C PRO A 252 15.90 -1.84 -20.51
N ASP A 253 17.16 -1.42 -20.60
CA ASP A 253 18.25 -2.15 -21.21
C ASP A 253 18.99 -3.07 -20.21
N GLY A 254 18.72 -2.95 -18.92
CA GLY A 254 19.31 -3.75 -17.86
C GLY A 254 18.99 -5.24 -18.04
N ASN A 255 19.99 -6.08 -17.77
CA ASN A 255 19.91 -7.52 -17.95
C ASN A 255 19.32 -8.21 -16.70
N TYR A 256 18.06 -7.91 -16.41
CA TYR A 256 17.31 -8.49 -15.28
C TYR A 256 16.46 -9.67 -15.74
N GLU A 257 16.46 -10.73 -14.95
CA GLU A 257 15.64 -11.92 -15.13
C GLU A 257 14.67 -12.07 -13.97
N LEU A 258 13.40 -12.35 -14.29
CA LEU A 258 12.37 -12.71 -13.32
C LEU A 258 12.29 -14.23 -13.24
N ILE A 259 12.49 -14.77 -12.04
CA ILE A 259 12.32 -16.20 -11.78
C ILE A 259 11.08 -16.37 -10.93
N THR A 260 10.07 -17.01 -11.49
CA THR A 260 8.83 -17.34 -10.78
C THR A 260 9.05 -18.53 -9.87
N LEU A 261 8.39 -18.51 -8.73
CA LEU A 261 8.38 -19.65 -7.80
C LEU A 261 7.61 -20.84 -8.39
N PRO A 262 7.84 -22.08 -7.91
CA PRO A 262 7.22 -23.28 -8.45
C PRO A 262 5.71 -23.14 -8.58
N ALA A 263 5.15 -23.70 -9.67
CA ALA A 263 3.73 -23.68 -9.95
C ALA A 263 2.94 -24.35 -8.80
N GLY A 264 1.92 -23.67 -8.30
CA GLY A 264 1.05 -24.14 -7.22
C GLY A 264 1.40 -23.55 -5.85
N TRP A 265 2.52 -22.87 -5.73
CA TRP A 265 2.83 -22.08 -4.55
C TRP A 265 2.71 -20.60 -4.88
N TYR A 266 1.56 -20.05 -4.65
CA TYR A 266 1.37 -18.62 -4.68
C TYR A 266 1.27 -18.12 -3.24
N SER A 267 2.25 -17.37 -2.79
CA SER A 267 1.95 -16.36 -1.80
C SER A 267 1.15 -15.29 -2.52
N ARG A 268 -0.12 -15.57 -2.69
CA ARG A 268 -1.10 -14.63 -3.17
C ARG A 268 -1.31 -13.64 -2.03
N GLY A 269 -0.56 -12.54 -2.05
CA GLY A 269 -0.86 -11.42 -1.19
C GLY A 269 -2.03 -10.70 -1.82
N GLU A 270 -3.20 -10.80 -1.24
CA GLU A 270 -4.31 -9.91 -1.54
C GLU A 270 -4.33 -8.81 -0.49
N TRP A 271 -4.11 -7.58 -0.96
CA TRP A 271 -4.25 -6.40 -0.12
C TRP A 271 -5.65 -5.84 -0.31
N MET A 272 -6.24 -5.54 0.82
CA MET A 272 -7.59 -5.05 0.94
C MET A 272 -7.59 -3.55 1.25
N LEU A 273 -8.70 -2.88 1.05
CA LEU A 273 -8.99 -1.59 1.67
C LEU A 273 -10.03 -1.85 2.76
N ALA A 274 -9.80 -1.31 3.95
CA ALA A 274 -10.67 -1.47 5.10
C ALA A 274 -10.81 -0.14 5.85
N ILE A 275 -11.89 0.00 6.62
CA ILE A 275 -12.19 1.21 7.38
C ILE A 275 -12.05 0.88 8.88
N PRO A 276 -11.15 1.55 9.62
CA PRO A 276 -11.02 1.36 11.06
C PRO A 276 -12.33 1.67 11.80
N ALA A 277 -12.61 0.90 12.87
CA ALA A 277 -13.81 1.11 13.71
C ALA A 277 -13.83 2.50 14.37
N SER A 278 -12.69 3.13 14.54
CA SER A 278 -12.52 4.48 15.09
C SER A 278 -12.87 5.60 14.12
N SER A 279 -12.86 5.34 12.81
CA SER A 279 -13.15 6.39 11.82
C SER A 279 -14.58 6.86 11.90
N THR A 280 -14.78 8.17 11.87
CA THR A 280 -16.07 8.84 11.79
C THR A 280 -16.42 9.34 10.38
N LYS A 281 -15.55 9.02 9.38
CA LYS A 281 -15.64 9.50 7.99
C LYS A 281 -15.82 8.32 7.02
N ALA A 282 -16.68 7.36 7.41
CA ALA A 282 -16.91 6.17 6.59
C ALA A 282 -17.49 6.52 5.21
N GLU A 283 -18.28 7.57 5.10
CA GLU A 283 -18.87 7.99 3.82
C GLU A 283 -17.81 8.51 2.84
N GLU A 284 -16.88 9.31 3.31
CA GLU A 284 -15.75 9.81 2.52
C GLU A 284 -14.76 8.69 2.17
N ALA A 285 -14.56 7.76 3.08
CA ALA A 285 -13.73 6.57 2.85
C ALA A 285 -14.33 5.68 1.75
N GLU A 286 -15.63 5.39 1.82
CA GLU A 286 -16.37 4.63 0.79
C GLU A 286 -16.35 5.35 -0.56
N LEU A 287 -16.43 6.68 -0.55
CA LEU A 287 -16.33 7.50 -1.77
C LEU A 287 -14.96 7.37 -2.42
N LEU A 288 -13.87 7.46 -1.64
CA LEU A 288 -12.52 7.29 -2.16
C LEU A 288 -12.28 5.85 -2.65
N ILE A 289 -12.74 4.84 -1.91
CA ILE A 289 -12.66 3.43 -2.34
C ILE A 289 -13.37 3.25 -3.68
N ASN A 290 -14.58 3.80 -3.84
CA ASN A 290 -15.30 3.75 -5.10
C ASN A 290 -14.55 4.47 -6.23
N TYR A 291 -13.96 5.62 -5.95
CA TYR A 291 -13.18 6.40 -6.91
C TYR A 291 -11.96 5.64 -7.42
N ILE A 292 -11.23 5.00 -6.51
CA ILE A 292 -10.07 4.17 -6.86
C ILE A 292 -10.49 2.98 -7.74
N HIS A 293 -11.67 2.38 -7.51
CA HIS A 293 -12.18 1.23 -8.26
C HIS A 293 -12.87 1.61 -9.59
N ASP A 294 -12.98 2.90 -9.91
CA ASP A 294 -13.36 3.31 -11.27
C ASP A 294 -12.34 2.76 -12.28
N ALA A 295 -12.81 2.23 -13.41
CA ALA A 295 -11.97 1.54 -14.39
C ALA A 295 -10.78 2.37 -14.87
N LYS A 296 -11.01 3.68 -15.13
CA LYS A 296 -9.94 4.57 -15.58
C LYS A 296 -8.96 4.90 -14.45
N ASN A 297 -9.45 5.26 -13.26
CA ASN A 297 -8.61 5.62 -12.13
C ASN A 297 -7.78 4.43 -11.66
N TYR A 298 -8.38 3.23 -11.69
CA TYR A 298 -7.67 2.00 -11.38
C TYR A 298 -6.59 1.68 -12.42
N ALA A 299 -6.87 1.88 -13.72
CA ALA A 299 -5.89 1.74 -14.80
C ALA A 299 -4.72 2.72 -14.63
N ASP A 300 -5.00 4.01 -14.33
CA ASP A 300 -3.97 5.02 -14.09
C ASP A 300 -3.09 4.64 -12.90
N ASN A 301 -3.67 4.03 -11.86
CA ASN A 301 -2.94 3.53 -10.70
C ASN A 301 -2.01 2.35 -11.07
N VAL A 302 -2.52 1.35 -11.80
CA VAL A 302 -1.74 0.18 -12.24
C VAL A 302 -0.63 0.57 -13.23
N MET A 303 -0.87 1.56 -14.08
CA MET A 303 0.15 2.06 -15.00
C MET A 303 1.33 2.72 -14.30
N LYS A 304 1.08 3.35 -13.15
CA LYS A 304 2.12 3.97 -12.33
C LYS A 304 2.80 2.96 -11.40
N TYR A 305 2.01 2.09 -10.77
CA TYR A 305 2.45 1.06 -9.84
C TYR A 305 1.92 -0.31 -10.30
N PRO A 306 2.70 -1.06 -11.09
CA PRO A 306 2.23 -2.25 -11.81
C PRO A 306 2.12 -3.47 -10.89
N PHE A 307 1.01 -3.57 -10.18
CA PHE A 307 0.60 -4.78 -9.44
C PHE A 307 -0.37 -5.64 -10.27
N VAL A 308 -0.69 -6.83 -9.80
CA VAL A 308 -1.72 -7.66 -10.43
C VAL A 308 -3.08 -7.03 -10.16
N PRO A 309 -3.77 -6.55 -11.22
CA PRO A 309 -5.05 -5.87 -11.03
C PRO A 309 -6.15 -6.86 -10.63
N VAL A 310 -6.97 -6.46 -9.66
CA VAL A 310 -8.19 -7.20 -9.28
C VAL A 310 -9.43 -6.66 -10.01
N ASN A 311 -9.29 -5.57 -10.77
CA ASN A 311 -10.35 -4.89 -11.51
C ASN A 311 -10.22 -5.24 -13.01
N GLU A 312 -11.20 -6.00 -13.57
CA GLU A 312 -11.17 -6.42 -14.98
C GLU A 312 -11.43 -5.28 -15.97
N ALA A 313 -12.20 -4.27 -15.56
CA ALA A 313 -12.55 -3.16 -16.42
C ALA A 313 -11.36 -2.23 -16.72
N CYS A 314 -10.28 -2.28 -15.93
CA CYS A 314 -9.10 -1.44 -16.13
C CYS A 314 -8.26 -1.87 -17.36
N ILE A 315 -8.45 -3.08 -17.88
CA ILE A 315 -7.70 -3.63 -19.04
C ILE A 315 -8.54 -3.72 -20.29
N ALA A 316 -9.79 -3.25 -20.30
CA ALA A 316 -10.74 -3.28 -21.42
C ALA A 316 -10.59 -2.03 -22.35
#